data_91da40a0b98c949820073aeaf2528752
#
_entry.id   91da40a0b98c949820073aeaf2528752
#
_cell.length_a   1.000
_cell.length_b   1.000
_cell.length_c   1.000
_cell.angle_alpha   90.00
_cell.angle_beta   90.00
_cell.angle_gamma   90.00
#
_symmetry.space_group_name_H-M   'P 1'
#
loop_
_entity.id
_entity.type
_entity.pdbx_description
1 polymer ?
#
loop_
_entity_poly.entity_id
_entity_poly.type
_entity_poly.pdbx_seq_one_letter_code
_entity_poly.pdbx_strand_id
1 'polypeptide(L)'
;MHAKNRISSSGHSTPSPPASPLRSPRYRHGRKPGRFSPFQPGRTVAHHVAWLLLSVLLRRQGIFLFAPLIYISGMLIYMGTVSFDVVPLVKHRPAPGSVYRSPQVYEKLKIEMNEDYSSADAILTIWKNSYKGGEWRPCVSKPSEGLPESNGYIYVEANGGLNQQRTSVICNAVAVAGYLNATLLIPNFHFHSIWRDPSKFKDIYDEDYFISALENNVQVVDKIPEYIMERFDHNLTNVYNFKIKAWSSIQYYRDEVLPKLLEEKIIRISPFANRLSFDAPPAVQRLRCLANYEALRFSSTILSLGETLVARMKKLSANTGGKYVSVHLRFEEDMVAFSCCVFDGGEQEKEDMKNARERGWKGKFTKPDRVIRPGAIRINGKCPLTPLEVGLMLRGMGFGNNTYIFLASGKIYNAEKTMAPLLDMFPNLQTKQMLASEEELAPYK
;
A
#
# COMPACT_ATOMS: atom_id res chain seq x y z
N MET A 1 14.66 38.28 41.11
CA MET A 1 13.68 39.36 41.39
C MET A 1 12.76 39.51 40.17
N HIS A 2 11.49 39.23 40.40
CA HIS A 2 10.26 39.77 39.82
C HIS A 2 10.17 40.15 38.31
N ALA A 3 9.11 39.97 37.57
CA ALA A 3 7.73 39.54 37.82
C ALA A 3 7.02 39.18 36.49
N LYS A 4 5.95 38.43 36.64
CA LYS A 4 4.91 38.14 35.64
C LYS A 4 4.34 39.43 34.99
N ASN A 5 3.94 39.35 33.72
CA ASN A 5 2.66 39.93 33.32
C ASN A 5 2.02 39.14 32.15
N ARG A 6 0.78 38.71 32.42
CA ARG A 6 -0.23 38.27 31.45
C ARG A 6 -0.84 39.51 30.77
N ILE A 7 -1.07 39.43 29.46
CA ILE A 7 -2.16 40.15 28.83
C ILE A 7 -2.84 39.22 27.82
N SER A 8 -4.13 39.01 28.05
CA SER A 8 -5.07 38.37 27.16
C SER A 8 -5.57 39.36 26.11
N SER A 9 -5.74 38.95 24.89
CA SER A 9 -6.71 39.56 23.99
C SER A 9 -7.30 38.55 23.04
N SER A 10 -8.56 38.53 23.07
CA SER A 10 -9.63 37.87 22.32
C SER A 10 -9.53 38.05 20.79
N GLY A 11 -9.94 36.98 20.06
CA GLY A 11 -10.86 37.28 18.99
C GLY A 11 -10.64 36.64 17.66
N HIS A 12 -11.57 35.82 17.33
CA HIS A 12 -12.13 35.42 16.04
C HIS A 12 -11.67 34.13 15.44
N SER A 13 -12.44 33.13 15.76
CA SER A 13 -12.56 31.82 15.13
C SER A 13 -13.38 31.89 13.85
N THR A 14 -12.86 31.34 12.77
CA THR A 14 -13.66 30.82 11.66
C THR A 14 -13.65 29.29 11.69
N PRO A 15 -14.78 28.60 11.47
CA PRO A 15 -14.90 27.17 11.72
C PRO A 15 -14.41 26.33 10.53
N SER A 16 -13.56 25.38 10.81
CA SER A 16 -13.25 24.25 9.93
C SER A 16 -14.35 23.20 9.98
N PRO A 17 -14.63 22.47 8.90
CA PRO A 17 -15.69 21.47 8.87
C PRO A 17 -15.33 20.24 9.72
N PRO A 18 -16.34 19.52 10.26
CA PRO A 18 -16.13 18.48 11.25
C PRO A 18 -15.57 17.18 10.65
N ALA A 19 -14.49 16.72 11.24
CA ALA A 19 -14.01 15.36 11.07
C ALA A 19 -14.92 14.39 11.82
N SER A 20 -15.41 13.38 11.15
CA SER A 20 -16.23 12.32 11.73
C SER A 20 -15.42 11.48 12.71
N PRO A 21 -15.89 11.25 13.93
CA PRO A 21 -15.21 10.36 14.86
C PRO A 21 -15.75 8.94 14.75
N LEU A 22 -15.00 8.05 14.17
CA LEU A 22 -15.15 6.62 14.41
C LEU A 22 -14.50 6.29 15.76
N ARG A 23 -15.28 6.35 16.82
CA ARG A 23 -14.89 5.81 18.13
C ARG A 23 -15.06 4.30 18.14
N SER A 24 -13.95 3.58 18.27
CA SER A 24 -13.94 2.19 18.71
C SER A 24 -14.33 2.09 20.19
N PRO A 25 -15.10 1.08 20.61
CA PRO A 25 -15.43 0.88 22.02
C PRO A 25 -14.19 0.46 22.80
N ARG A 26 -13.85 1.21 23.82
CA ARG A 26 -12.84 0.84 24.81
C ARG A 26 -13.40 -0.26 25.71
N TYR A 27 -12.82 -1.45 25.67
CA TYR A 27 -13.00 -2.44 26.72
C TYR A 27 -12.34 -1.96 28.02
N ARG A 28 -13.14 -1.83 29.04
CA ARG A 28 -12.71 -1.55 30.41
C ARG A 28 -12.21 -2.86 31.04
N HIS A 29 -10.96 -2.93 31.41
CA HIS A 29 -10.43 -4.03 32.20
C HIS A 29 -10.83 -3.95 33.67
N GLY A 30 -11.20 -5.06 34.14
CA GLY A 30 -11.27 -5.80 35.35
C GLY A 30 -10.98 -5.12 36.70
N ARG A 31 -12.00 -5.22 37.55
CA ARG A 31 -11.87 -5.10 39.01
C ARG A 31 -11.22 -6.35 39.60
N LYS A 32 -10.34 -6.13 40.56
CA LYS A 32 -9.72 -7.15 41.40
C LYS A 32 -10.78 -7.87 42.27
N PRO A 33 -10.59 -9.17 42.59
CA PRO A 33 -11.53 -9.89 43.45
C PRO A 33 -11.42 -9.48 44.91
N GLY A 34 -12.53 -9.07 45.47
CA GLY A 34 -12.68 -8.84 46.90
C GLY A 34 -12.88 -10.16 47.67
N ARG A 35 -12.34 -10.22 48.87
CA ARG A 35 -12.43 -11.29 49.85
C ARG A 35 -13.86 -11.77 50.06
N PHE A 36 -14.08 -13.08 49.96
CA PHE A 36 -15.30 -13.72 50.39
C PHE A 36 -15.38 -13.84 51.92
N SER A 37 -16.49 -13.33 52.45
CA SER A 37 -16.97 -13.66 53.81
C SER A 37 -18.11 -14.70 53.66
N PRO A 38 -18.21 -15.70 54.52
CA PRO A 38 -19.22 -16.77 54.40
C PRO A 38 -20.60 -16.26 54.83
N PHE A 39 -21.51 -16.14 53.86
CA PHE A 39 -22.92 -15.87 54.11
C PHE A 39 -23.71 -17.16 54.21
N GLN A 40 -24.53 -17.27 55.24
CA GLN A 40 -25.50 -18.33 55.47
C GLN A 40 -26.54 -18.39 54.33
N PRO A 41 -27.11 -19.57 53.99
CA PRO A 41 -28.05 -19.69 52.89
C PRO A 41 -29.44 -19.16 53.26
N GLY A 42 -29.70 -17.91 52.97
CA GLY A 42 -31.04 -17.38 52.87
C GLY A 42 -31.65 -17.81 51.53
N ARG A 43 -32.80 -18.43 51.52
CA ARG A 43 -33.55 -18.81 50.33
C ARG A 43 -33.77 -17.61 49.42
N THR A 44 -33.04 -17.56 48.32
CA THR A 44 -33.18 -16.51 47.32
C THR A 44 -34.54 -16.57 46.63
N VAL A 45 -35.07 -15.39 46.21
CA VAL A 45 -36.33 -15.25 45.46
C VAL A 45 -36.37 -16.21 44.25
N ALA A 46 -35.24 -16.47 43.64
CA ALA A 46 -35.08 -17.45 42.56
C ALA A 46 -35.50 -18.89 42.99
N HIS A 47 -35.22 -19.29 44.24
CA HIS A 47 -35.60 -20.61 44.74
C HIS A 47 -37.11 -20.71 44.99
N HIS A 48 -37.77 -19.65 45.42
CA HIS A 48 -39.21 -19.58 45.57
C HIS A 48 -39.94 -19.58 44.22
N VAL A 49 -39.42 -18.87 43.22
CA VAL A 49 -39.96 -18.88 41.86
C VAL A 49 -39.77 -20.24 41.20
N ALA A 50 -38.62 -20.86 41.35
CA ALA A 50 -38.36 -22.21 40.84
C ALA A 50 -39.28 -23.27 41.50
N TRP A 51 -39.54 -23.14 42.81
CA TRP A 51 -40.44 -24.05 43.54
C TRP A 51 -41.91 -23.83 43.18
N LEU A 52 -42.33 -22.58 42.95
CA LEU A 52 -43.65 -22.23 42.45
C LEU A 52 -43.90 -22.80 41.05
N LEU A 53 -42.95 -22.59 40.13
CA LEU A 53 -43.01 -23.15 38.78
C LEU A 53 -43.07 -24.67 38.80
N LEU A 54 -42.26 -25.34 39.62
CA LEU A 54 -42.25 -26.77 39.78
C LEU A 54 -43.58 -27.28 40.36
N SER A 55 -44.17 -26.58 41.35
CA SER A 55 -45.46 -26.96 41.97
C SER A 55 -46.65 -26.78 41.03
N VAL A 56 -46.61 -25.81 40.12
CA VAL A 56 -47.59 -25.59 39.05
C VAL A 56 -47.47 -26.66 37.98
N LEU A 57 -46.23 -27.06 37.64
CA LEU A 57 -45.94 -28.12 36.67
C LEU A 57 -46.41 -29.51 37.17
N LEU A 58 -46.32 -29.79 38.48
CA LEU A 58 -46.67 -31.01 39.06
C LEU A 58 -48.25 -31.17 39.35
N ARG A 59 -48.97 -30.05 39.24
CA ARG A 59 -50.43 -30.10 39.28
C ARG A 59 -50.99 -30.50 37.92
N ARG A 60 -51.97 -31.41 37.92
CA ARG A 60 -52.63 -31.98 36.72
C ARG A 60 -53.09 -30.91 35.70
N GLN A 61 -53.35 -29.69 36.16
CA GLN A 61 -53.68 -28.52 35.31
C GLN A 61 -52.48 -27.79 34.70
N GLY A 62 -51.29 -27.93 35.28
CA GLY A 62 -50.08 -27.31 34.77
C GLY A 62 -49.59 -27.88 33.43
N ILE A 63 -49.86 -29.15 33.20
CA ILE A 63 -49.49 -29.81 31.93
C ILE A 63 -50.19 -29.15 30.75
N PHE A 64 -51.47 -28.75 30.90
CA PHE A 64 -52.21 -28.09 29.82
C PHE A 64 -51.74 -26.65 29.55
N LEU A 65 -51.15 -26.00 30.53
CA LEU A 65 -50.61 -24.64 30.38
C LEU A 65 -49.22 -24.65 29.73
N PHE A 66 -48.38 -25.65 30.01
CA PHE A 66 -46.99 -25.70 29.52
C PHE A 66 -46.84 -26.55 28.25
N ALA A 67 -47.78 -27.45 27.94
CA ALA A 67 -47.75 -28.26 26.74
C ALA A 67 -47.66 -27.43 25.43
N PRO A 68 -48.42 -26.33 25.26
CA PRO A 68 -48.27 -25.46 24.08
C PRO A 68 -46.90 -24.78 24.00
N LEU A 69 -46.34 -24.34 25.13
CA LEU A 69 -45.03 -23.71 25.21
C LEU A 69 -43.91 -24.69 24.86
N ILE A 70 -43.99 -25.91 25.36
CA ILE A 70 -43.06 -26.99 25.05
C ILE A 70 -43.19 -27.39 23.57
N TYR A 71 -44.43 -27.45 23.05
CA TYR A 71 -44.67 -27.73 21.64
C TYR A 71 -44.13 -26.62 20.73
N ILE A 72 -44.38 -25.34 21.05
CA ILE A 72 -43.87 -24.18 20.31
C ILE A 72 -42.34 -24.13 20.38
N SER A 73 -41.75 -24.35 21.57
CA SER A 73 -40.30 -24.41 21.73
C SER A 73 -39.67 -25.55 20.94
N GLY A 74 -40.29 -26.74 20.99
CA GLY A 74 -39.87 -27.91 20.22
C GLY A 74 -39.99 -27.67 18.70
N MET A 75 -41.06 -26.99 18.28
CA MET A 75 -41.28 -26.65 16.89
C MET A 75 -40.30 -25.56 16.39
N LEU A 76 -39.97 -24.58 17.23
CA LEU A 76 -38.94 -23.59 16.93
C LEU A 76 -37.53 -24.19 16.84
N ILE A 77 -37.22 -25.15 17.74
CA ILE A 77 -35.97 -25.92 17.67
C ILE A 77 -35.96 -26.80 16.42
N TYR A 78 -37.06 -27.48 16.13
CA TYR A 78 -37.19 -28.32 14.94
C TYR A 78 -37.10 -27.51 13.65
N MET A 79 -37.80 -26.37 13.55
CA MET A 79 -37.67 -25.47 12.40
C MET A 79 -36.27 -24.87 12.31
N GLY A 80 -35.65 -24.56 13.44
CA GLY A 80 -34.26 -24.11 13.50
C GLY A 80 -33.26 -25.16 13.02
N THR A 81 -33.54 -26.44 13.25
CA THR A 81 -32.70 -27.56 12.81
C THR A 81 -32.98 -28.02 11.37
N VAL A 82 -34.18 -27.82 10.87
CA VAL A 82 -34.58 -28.27 9.52
C VAL A 82 -34.48 -27.14 8.48
N SER A 83 -34.65 -25.89 8.89
CA SER A 83 -34.60 -24.74 7.97
C SER A 83 -33.19 -24.19 7.75
N PHE A 84 -32.22 -24.59 8.55
CA PHE A 84 -30.85 -24.40 8.25
C PHE A 84 -30.30 -25.71 7.67
N ASP A 85 -30.18 -25.78 6.36
CA ASP A 85 -29.10 -26.54 5.79
C ASP A 85 -27.87 -26.08 6.59
N VAL A 86 -27.39 -26.94 7.47
CA VAL A 86 -26.12 -26.72 8.15
C VAL A 86 -25.09 -26.83 7.05
N VAL A 87 -24.89 -25.70 6.37
CA VAL A 87 -23.65 -25.51 5.60
C VAL A 87 -22.57 -25.88 6.61
N PRO A 88 -21.81 -26.95 6.36
CA PRO A 88 -20.84 -27.42 7.32
C PRO A 88 -20.01 -26.19 7.67
N LEU A 89 -20.05 -25.79 8.95
CA LEU A 89 -19.23 -24.69 9.47
C LEU A 89 -17.80 -25.09 9.15
N VAL A 90 -17.32 -24.58 8.01
CA VAL A 90 -15.93 -24.71 7.63
C VAL A 90 -15.17 -24.19 8.83
N LYS A 91 -14.39 -25.05 9.48
CA LYS A 91 -13.63 -24.76 10.71
C LYS A 91 -12.65 -23.58 10.56
N HIS A 92 -12.55 -23.03 9.38
CA HIS A 92 -11.77 -21.84 9.10
C HIS A 92 -12.70 -20.66 8.88
N ARG A 93 -12.87 -19.84 9.93
CA ARG A 93 -13.42 -18.50 9.74
C ARG A 93 -12.53 -17.80 8.73
N PRO A 94 -13.07 -17.33 7.59
CA PRO A 94 -12.29 -16.50 6.68
C PRO A 94 -11.70 -15.34 7.48
N ALA A 95 -10.46 -15.00 7.19
CA ALA A 95 -9.81 -13.86 7.85
C ALA A 95 -10.73 -12.64 7.73
N PRO A 96 -11.00 -11.91 8.84
CA PRO A 96 -11.90 -10.78 8.80
C PRO A 96 -11.43 -9.77 7.76
N GLY A 97 -12.34 -9.28 6.94
CA GLY A 97 -12.11 -8.12 6.08
C GLY A 97 -12.29 -8.30 4.58
N SER A 98 -12.54 -9.51 4.05
CA SER A 98 -12.86 -9.64 2.63
C SER A 98 -13.79 -10.81 2.34
N VAL A 99 -15.00 -10.49 1.91
CA VAL A 99 -15.96 -11.47 1.35
C VAL A 99 -15.45 -12.05 0.03
N TYR A 100 -14.58 -11.32 -0.68
CA TYR A 100 -13.99 -11.74 -1.97
C TYR A 100 -13.00 -12.89 -1.85
N ARG A 101 -12.59 -13.26 -0.65
CA ARG A 101 -11.71 -14.41 -0.38
C ARG A 101 -12.46 -15.72 -0.19
N SER A 102 -13.79 -15.67 -0.16
CA SER A 102 -14.60 -16.88 0.02
C SER A 102 -14.64 -17.69 -1.29
N PRO A 103 -14.10 -18.91 -1.32
CA PRO A 103 -14.26 -19.79 -2.49
C PRO A 103 -15.74 -20.04 -2.82
N GLN A 104 -16.60 -20.04 -1.81
CA GLN A 104 -18.05 -20.22 -1.98
C GLN A 104 -18.70 -19.06 -2.73
N VAL A 105 -18.25 -17.82 -2.48
CA VAL A 105 -18.71 -16.64 -3.25
C VAL A 105 -18.22 -16.76 -4.68
N TYR A 106 -16.98 -17.16 -4.89
CA TYR A 106 -16.43 -17.35 -6.22
C TYR A 106 -17.20 -18.41 -7.03
N GLU A 107 -17.46 -19.58 -6.45
CA GLU A 107 -18.21 -20.64 -7.12
C GLU A 107 -19.65 -20.22 -7.48
N LYS A 108 -20.32 -19.46 -6.63
CA LYS A 108 -21.65 -18.91 -6.94
C LYS A 108 -21.58 -17.87 -8.06
N LEU A 109 -20.62 -16.96 -8.00
CA LEU A 109 -20.48 -15.90 -9.00
C LEU A 109 -19.95 -16.41 -10.33
N LYS A 110 -19.22 -17.52 -10.37
CA LYS A 110 -18.63 -18.09 -11.58
C LYS A 110 -19.68 -18.36 -12.65
N ILE A 111 -20.83 -18.90 -12.27
CA ILE A 111 -21.94 -19.21 -13.19
C ILE A 111 -22.51 -17.91 -13.74
N GLU A 112 -22.88 -16.96 -12.86
CA GLU A 112 -23.44 -15.68 -13.25
C GLU A 112 -22.49 -14.86 -14.13
N MET A 113 -21.17 -14.85 -13.80
CA MET A 113 -20.16 -14.14 -14.57
C MET A 113 -19.93 -14.71 -15.96
N ASN A 114 -20.17 -15.99 -16.19
CA ASN A 114 -20.00 -16.60 -17.50
C ASN A 114 -21.19 -16.35 -18.43
N GLU A 115 -22.35 -16.04 -17.89
CA GLU A 115 -23.60 -15.77 -18.65
C GLU A 115 -23.77 -14.28 -19.03
N ASP A 116 -22.99 -13.38 -18.42
CA ASP A 116 -23.17 -11.93 -18.62
C ASP A 116 -22.34 -11.38 -19.78
N TYR A 117 -22.98 -11.22 -20.93
CA TYR A 117 -22.42 -10.54 -22.11
C TYR A 117 -22.50 -9.01 -22.03
N SER A 118 -23.22 -8.44 -21.06
CA SER A 118 -23.42 -6.98 -20.96
C SER A 118 -22.17 -6.21 -20.53
N SER A 119 -21.19 -6.91 -19.98
CA SER A 119 -19.93 -6.31 -19.50
C SER A 119 -19.10 -5.66 -20.62
N ALA A 120 -19.24 -6.11 -21.87
CA ALA A 120 -18.57 -5.48 -23.01
C ALA A 120 -19.05 -4.03 -23.24
N ASP A 121 -20.35 -3.78 -23.09
CA ASP A 121 -20.93 -2.45 -23.24
C ASP A 121 -20.53 -1.51 -22.08
N ALA A 122 -20.43 -2.01 -20.86
CA ALA A 122 -19.95 -1.24 -19.72
C ALA A 122 -18.50 -0.76 -19.94
N ILE A 123 -17.61 -1.63 -20.43
CA ILE A 123 -16.23 -1.28 -20.77
C ILE A 123 -16.19 -0.24 -21.89
N LEU A 124 -16.97 -0.45 -22.95
CA LEU A 124 -17.07 0.51 -24.06
C LEU A 124 -17.55 1.88 -23.57
N THR A 125 -18.45 1.92 -22.59
CA THR A 125 -18.93 3.15 -21.98
C THR A 125 -17.84 3.87 -21.19
N ILE A 126 -17.05 3.15 -20.40
CA ILE A 126 -15.89 3.71 -19.68
C ILE A 126 -14.88 4.33 -20.64
N TRP A 127 -14.59 3.66 -21.77
CA TRP A 127 -13.63 4.16 -22.74
C TRP A 127 -14.20 5.25 -23.67
N LYS A 128 -15.50 5.24 -23.95
CA LYS A 128 -16.17 6.31 -24.71
C LYS A 128 -16.20 7.63 -23.96
N ASN A 129 -16.39 7.55 -22.65
CA ASN A 129 -16.38 8.69 -21.76
C ASN A 129 -14.96 9.04 -21.30
N SER A 130 -13.91 8.62 -22.05
CA SER A 130 -12.57 9.10 -21.76
C SER A 130 -12.64 10.63 -21.72
N TYR A 131 -12.53 11.15 -20.53
CA TYR A 131 -12.42 12.57 -20.25
C TYR A 131 -11.35 13.12 -21.23
N LYS A 132 -11.74 13.97 -22.16
CA LYS A 132 -10.78 14.80 -22.86
C LYS A 132 -10.18 15.67 -21.78
N GLY A 133 -9.15 15.14 -21.12
CA GLY A 133 -8.44 15.82 -20.05
C GLY A 133 -8.16 17.21 -20.58
N GLY A 134 -8.52 18.22 -19.81
CA GLY A 134 -8.13 19.57 -20.11
C GLY A 134 -6.64 19.57 -20.46
N GLU A 135 -6.22 20.45 -21.32
CA GLU A 135 -4.83 20.55 -21.78
C GLU A 135 -3.87 20.31 -20.62
N TRP A 136 -3.00 19.30 -20.76
CA TRP A 136 -1.98 19.02 -19.79
C TRP A 136 -1.18 20.30 -19.56
N ARG A 137 -1.03 20.71 -18.31
CA ARG A 137 -0.23 21.87 -17.93
C ARG A 137 0.97 21.39 -17.13
N PRO A 138 2.18 21.92 -17.41
CA PRO A 138 3.36 21.58 -16.63
C PRO A 138 3.17 21.94 -15.16
N CYS A 139 3.76 21.13 -14.27
CA CYS A 139 3.70 21.33 -12.82
C CYS A 139 4.32 22.66 -12.38
N VAL A 140 5.28 23.16 -13.15
CA VAL A 140 6.01 24.43 -12.89
C VAL A 140 6.08 25.23 -14.17
N SER A 141 5.74 26.51 -14.10
CA SER A 141 5.99 27.44 -15.19
C SER A 141 7.49 27.68 -15.32
N LYS A 142 8.00 27.80 -16.55
CA LYS A 142 9.39 28.14 -16.76
C LYS A 142 9.68 29.50 -16.09
N PRO A 143 10.74 29.61 -15.25
CA PRO A 143 11.15 30.89 -14.73
C PRO A 143 11.55 31.81 -15.89
N SER A 144 11.24 33.08 -15.78
CA SER A 144 11.67 34.11 -16.75
C SER A 144 13.13 34.53 -16.59
N GLU A 145 13.70 34.23 -15.43
CA GLU A 145 15.08 34.58 -15.05
C GLU A 145 15.86 33.31 -14.73
N GLY A 146 17.19 33.31 -14.96
CA GLY A 146 18.04 32.19 -14.62
C GLY A 146 18.03 31.87 -13.14
N LEU A 147 18.48 30.66 -12.78
CA LEU A 147 18.62 30.26 -11.38
C LEU A 147 19.61 31.14 -10.64
N PRO A 148 19.34 31.48 -9.36
CA PRO A 148 20.32 32.18 -8.54
C PRO A 148 21.57 31.33 -8.29
N GLU A 149 22.65 31.94 -7.81
CA GLU A 149 23.89 31.24 -7.46
C GLU A 149 23.59 30.14 -6.41
N SER A 150 24.16 28.95 -6.64
CA SER A 150 23.92 27.79 -5.78
C SER A 150 24.54 27.94 -4.38
N ASN A 151 23.79 27.60 -3.38
CA ASN A 151 24.25 27.56 -1.98
C ASN A 151 25.28 26.46 -1.70
N GLY A 152 25.40 25.48 -2.58
CA GLY A 152 26.31 24.34 -2.46
C GLY A 152 25.70 23.07 -3.06
N TYR A 153 26.35 21.92 -2.84
CA TYR A 153 26.01 20.66 -3.45
C TYR A 153 25.32 19.72 -2.46
N ILE A 154 24.28 19.06 -2.91
CA ILE A 154 23.59 18.01 -2.15
C ILE A 154 23.79 16.67 -2.84
N TYR A 155 24.36 15.72 -2.12
CA TYR A 155 24.47 14.33 -2.53
C TYR A 155 23.54 13.45 -1.70
N VAL A 156 22.68 12.70 -2.37
CA VAL A 156 21.76 11.75 -1.72
C VAL A 156 22.01 10.34 -2.21
N GLU A 157 21.81 9.39 -1.32
CA GLU A 157 21.92 7.98 -1.66
C GLU A 157 20.54 7.33 -1.57
N ALA A 158 20.15 6.71 -2.68
CA ALA A 158 18.89 6.00 -2.79
C ALA A 158 19.02 4.58 -2.24
N ASN A 159 18.11 4.19 -1.38
CA ASN A 159 17.99 2.84 -0.88
C ASN A 159 16.54 2.34 -1.01
N GLY A 160 16.35 1.02 -1.09
CA GLY A 160 15.06 0.41 -1.28
C GLY A 160 14.78 0.02 -2.74
N GLY A 161 13.54 -0.36 -3.05
CA GLY A 161 13.12 -0.73 -4.40
C GLY A 161 12.89 0.48 -5.31
N LEU A 162 12.76 0.24 -6.61
CA LEU A 162 12.70 1.28 -7.65
C LEU A 162 11.66 2.39 -7.37
N ASN A 163 10.44 2.03 -6.97
CA ASN A 163 9.42 3.03 -6.65
C ASN A 163 9.82 3.92 -5.46
N GLN A 164 10.48 3.36 -4.47
CA GLN A 164 10.94 4.10 -3.31
C GLN A 164 12.11 5.00 -3.68
N GLN A 165 13.01 4.54 -4.54
CA GLN A 165 14.08 5.36 -5.11
C GLN A 165 13.51 6.53 -5.90
N ARG A 166 12.54 6.27 -6.80
CA ARG A 166 11.91 7.29 -7.62
C ARG A 166 11.20 8.36 -6.78
N THR A 167 10.24 7.95 -5.95
CA THR A 167 9.35 8.89 -5.26
C THR A 167 9.97 9.46 -3.97
N SER A 168 10.59 8.60 -3.16
CA SER A 168 11.06 8.99 -1.83
C SER A 168 12.49 9.51 -1.83
N VAL A 169 13.25 9.30 -2.89
CA VAL A 169 14.62 9.79 -3.01
C VAL A 169 14.72 10.83 -4.11
N ILE A 170 14.58 10.47 -5.37
CA ILE A 170 14.85 11.40 -6.49
C ILE A 170 13.92 12.61 -6.43
N CYS A 171 12.59 12.40 -6.38
CA CYS A 171 11.64 13.51 -6.37
C CYS A 171 11.75 14.39 -5.12
N ASN A 172 12.05 13.79 -3.96
CA ASN A 172 12.28 14.54 -2.74
C ASN A 172 13.64 15.27 -2.78
N ALA A 173 14.67 14.67 -3.37
CA ALA A 173 15.98 15.32 -3.52
C ALA A 173 15.90 16.57 -4.41
N VAL A 174 15.21 16.46 -5.55
CA VAL A 174 14.93 17.61 -6.42
C VAL A 174 14.19 18.71 -5.66
N ALA A 175 13.14 18.33 -4.92
CA ALA A 175 12.33 19.28 -4.15
C ALA A 175 13.15 19.97 -3.05
N VAL A 176 14.00 19.24 -2.33
CA VAL A 176 14.89 19.81 -1.29
C VAL A 176 15.95 20.70 -1.91
N ALA A 177 16.63 20.24 -2.98
CA ALA A 177 17.65 21.02 -3.67
C ALA A 177 17.08 22.34 -4.20
N GLY A 178 15.93 22.29 -4.89
CA GLY A 178 15.29 23.52 -5.39
C GLY A 178 14.82 24.44 -4.27
N TYR A 179 14.30 23.91 -3.16
CA TYR A 179 13.90 24.74 -2.02
C TYR A 179 15.08 25.42 -1.32
N LEU A 180 16.22 24.75 -1.24
CA LEU A 180 17.44 25.26 -0.64
C LEU A 180 18.31 26.07 -1.62
N ASN A 181 17.90 26.22 -2.86
CA ASN A 181 18.69 26.75 -3.92
C ASN A 181 20.09 26.09 -3.98
N ALA A 182 20.11 24.79 -4.03
CA ALA A 182 21.31 23.97 -4.05
C ALA A 182 21.42 23.18 -5.36
N THR A 183 22.63 22.84 -5.74
CA THR A 183 22.93 21.96 -6.86
C THR A 183 22.79 20.50 -6.40
N LEU A 184 21.98 19.74 -7.11
CA LEU A 184 21.79 18.32 -6.84
C LEU A 184 22.80 17.49 -7.64
N LEU A 185 23.58 16.65 -6.96
CA LEU A 185 24.30 15.57 -7.62
C LEU A 185 23.30 14.44 -7.95
N ILE A 186 23.38 13.88 -9.15
CA ILE A 186 22.52 12.75 -9.53
C ILE A 186 22.53 11.67 -8.45
N PRO A 187 21.36 11.26 -7.93
CA PRO A 187 21.26 10.30 -6.84
C PRO A 187 21.86 8.95 -7.21
N ASN A 188 22.75 8.45 -6.38
CA ASN A 188 23.32 7.12 -6.57
C ASN A 188 22.40 6.04 -5.99
N PHE A 189 22.22 4.95 -6.73
CA PHE A 189 21.42 3.81 -6.27
C PHE A 189 22.30 2.82 -5.53
N HIS A 190 21.87 2.46 -4.33
CA HIS A 190 22.53 1.43 -3.54
C HIS A 190 22.03 0.05 -3.92
N PHE A 191 22.96 -0.87 -4.07
CA PHE A 191 22.59 -2.28 -4.16
C PHE A 191 21.78 -2.71 -2.93
N HIS A 192 20.61 -3.26 -3.18
CA HIS A 192 19.72 -3.74 -2.12
C HIS A 192 19.74 -5.27 -2.08
N SER A 193 20.04 -5.84 -0.91
CA SER A 193 20.22 -7.29 -0.73
C SER A 193 18.99 -8.14 -1.10
N ILE A 194 17.79 -7.57 -0.99
CA ILE A 194 16.54 -8.25 -1.35
C ILE A 194 16.28 -8.17 -2.86
N TRP A 195 16.38 -6.96 -3.43
CA TRP A 195 16.08 -6.72 -4.83
C TRP A 195 17.20 -7.15 -5.76
N ARG A 196 18.44 -7.19 -5.26
CA ARG A 196 19.66 -7.59 -6.00
C ARG A 196 19.87 -6.87 -7.32
N ASP A 197 19.37 -5.66 -7.41
CA ASP A 197 19.45 -4.82 -8.60
C ASP A 197 20.72 -3.97 -8.53
N PRO A 198 21.70 -4.15 -9.45
CA PRO A 198 22.93 -3.37 -9.51
C PRO A 198 22.80 -2.11 -10.37
N SER A 199 21.62 -1.84 -10.95
CA SER A 199 21.42 -0.75 -11.90
C SER A 199 21.80 0.61 -11.31
N LYS A 200 22.40 1.41 -12.14
CA LYS A 200 22.69 2.83 -11.87
C LYS A 200 21.56 3.70 -12.39
N PHE A 201 21.59 5.00 -12.07
CA PHE A 201 20.58 5.95 -12.53
C PHE A 201 20.38 5.90 -14.05
N LYS A 202 21.47 5.98 -14.82
CA LYS A 202 21.45 5.97 -16.29
C LYS A 202 20.97 4.65 -16.93
N ASP A 203 21.01 3.55 -16.21
CA ASP A 203 20.54 2.26 -16.73
C ASP A 203 19.01 2.22 -16.72
N ILE A 204 18.36 3.01 -15.85
CA ILE A 204 16.92 3.07 -15.68
C ILE A 204 16.32 4.35 -16.29
N TYR A 205 16.97 5.50 -16.07
CA TYR A 205 16.47 6.80 -16.49
C TYR A 205 17.43 7.47 -17.48
N ASP A 206 16.84 8.33 -18.31
CA ASP A 206 17.57 9.21 -19.24
C ASP A 206 18.19 10.36 -18.45
N GLU A 207 19.49 10.26 -18.18
CA GLU A 207 20.25 11.17 -17.33
C GLU A 207 20.35 12.56 -17.94
N ASP A 208 20.64 12.64 -19.24
CA ASP A 208 20.78 13.92 -19.96
C ASP A 208 19.44 14.66 -20.01
N TYR A 209 18.36 13.93 -20.28
CA TYR A 209 17.02 14.49 -20.24
C TYR A 209 16.63 14.95 -18.82
N PHE A 210 16.99 14.19 -17.79
CA PHE A 210 16.71 14.56 -16.41
C PHE A 210 17.37 15.88 -16.03
N ILE A 211 18.63 16.07 -16.40
CA ILE A 211 19.38 17.33 -16.17
C ILE A 211 18.71 18.49 -16.92
N SER A 212 18.45 18.32 -18.22
CA SER A 212 17.88 19.37 -19.06
C SER A 212 16.45 19.75 -18.69
N ALA A 213 15.63 18.78 -18.30
CA ALA A 213 14.24 19.04 -17.88
C ALA A 213 14.14 19.83 -16.57
N LEU A 214 15.17 19.78 -15.73
CA LEU A 214 15.23 20.48 -14.45
C LEU A 214 15.97 21.80 -14.50
N GLU A 215 16.74 22.09 -15.56
CA GLU A 215 17.68 23.22 -15.66
C GLU A 215 17.12 24.58 -15.23
N ASN A 216 15.84 24.85 -15.48
CA ASN A 216 15.17 26.08 -15.14
C ASN A 216 14.61 26.14 -13.70
N ASN A 217 14.72 25.05 -12.93
CA ASN A 217 14.12 24.95 -11.60
C ASN A 217 15.09 24.48 -10.52
N VAL A 218 16.00 23.59 -10.88
CA VAL A 218 17.00 23.00 -9.97
C VAL A 218 18.25 22.66 -10.78
N GLN A 219 19.38 23.18 -10.37
CA GLN A 219 20.64 22.80 -10.99
C GLN A 219 20.97 21.34 -10.63
N VAL A 220 21.20 20.52 -11.63
CA VAL A 220 21.58 19.10 -11.47
C VAL A 220 22.89 18.85 -12.20
N VAL A 221 23.79 18.09 -11.57
CA VAL A 221 25.08 17.74 -12.14
C VAL A 221 25.35 16.23 -11.96
N ASP A 222 26.10 15.68 -12.89
CA ASP A 222 26.60 14.30 -12.85
C ASP A 222 27.83 14.14 -11.98
N LYS A 223 28.61 15.21 -11.82
CA LYS A 223 29.87 15.24 -11.06
C LYS A 223 30.02 16.50 -10.23
N ILE A 224 30.63 16.34 -9.07
CA ILE A 224 31.08 17.45 -8.24
C ILE A 224 32.38 18.04 -8.83
N PRO A 225 32.55 19.38 -8.83
CA PRO A 225 33.77 20.01 -9.27
C PRO A 225 35.01 19.51 -8.51
N GLU A 226 36.10 19.33 -9.24
CA GLU A 226 37.35 18.74 -8.72
C GLU A 226 37.87 19.46 -7.47
N TYR A 227 37.90 20.79 -7.49
CA TYR A 227 38.39 21.61 -6.37
C TYR A 227 37.62 21.41 -5.05
N ILE A 228 36.37 20.92 -5.15
CA ILE A 228 35.59 20.53 -3.95
C ILE A 228 35.97 19.11 -3.52
N MET A 229 36.13 18.19 -4.48
CA MET A 229 36.43 16.79 -4.20
C MET A 229 37.84 16.59 -3.61
N GLU A 230 38.82 17.42 -3.98
CA GLU A 230 40.15 17.43 -3.37
C GLU A 230 40.10 17.57 -1.84
N ARG A 231 39.17 18.35 -1.31
CA ARG A 231 38.95 18.51 0.14
C ARG A 231 38.53 17.23 0.86
N PHE A 232 38.10 16.23 0.12
CA PHE A 232 37.54 14.98 0.66
C PHE A 232 38.27 13.73 0.10
N ASP A 233 39.53 13.91 -0.34
CA ASP A 233 40.36 12.82 -0.91
C ASP A 233 39.64 12.11 -2.07
N HIS A 234 38.90 12.85 -2.90
CA HIS A 234 38.08 12.35 -4.02
C HIS A 234 37.06 11.28 -3.61
N ASN A 235 36.67 11.26 -2.33
CA ASN A 235 35.76 10.24 -1.77
C ASN A 235 34.52 10.87 -1.12
N LEU A 236 33.38 10.70 -1.75
CA LEU A 236 32.07 11.18 -1.24
C LEU A 236 31.69 10.61 0.12
N THR A 237 32.32 9.50 0.56
CA THR A 237 32.06 8.95 1.92
C THR A 237 32.67 9.83 3.01
N ASN A 238 33.68 10.64 2.70
CA ASN A 238 34.31 11.58 3.60
C ASN A 238 33.50 12.87 3.79
N VAL A 239 32.54 13.13 2.88
CA VAL A 239 31.64 14.28 2.98
C VAL A 239 30.75 14.15 4.22
N TYR A 240 30.52 15.28 4.90
CA TYR A 240 29.64 15.32 6.08
C TYR A 240 28.28 14.72 5.77
N ASN A 241 27.93 13.63 6.48
CA ASN A 241 26.68 12.94 6.33
C ASN A 241 25.63 13.47 7.31
N PHE A 242 24.69 14.25 6.77
CA PHE A 242 23.59 14.80 7.57
C PHE A 242 22.52 13.73 7.81
N LYS A 243 22.37 13.28 9.06
CA LYS A 243 21.37 12.26 9.45
C LYS A 243 20.03 12.90 9.75
N ILE A 244 19.08 12.73 8.85
CA ILE A 244 17.75 13.31 8.94
C ILE A 244 16.74 12.27 9.43
N LYS A 245 15.80 12.67 10.30
CA LYS A 245 14.70 11.82 10.73
C LYS A 245 13.73 11.57 9.57
N ALA A 246 13.08 10.41 9.57
CA ALA A 246 12.03 10.14 8.61
C ALA A 246 10.89 11.15 8.74
N TRP A 247 10.35 11.57 7.60
CA TRP A 247 9.23 12.50 7.49
C TRP A 247 9.51 13.90 8.06
N SER A 248 10.76 14.36 8.02
CA SER A 248 11.13 15.73 8.39
C SER A 248 10.42 16.75 7.50
N SER A 249 10.01 17.87 8.09
CA SER A 249 9.39 18.96 7.36
C SER A 249 10.41 19.67 6.47
N ILE A 250 9.94 20.37 5.44
CA ILE A 250 10.82 21.19 4.61
C ILE A 250 11.43 22.36 5.42
N GLN A 251 10.72 22.83 6.45
CA GLN A 251 11.22 23.82 7.37
C GLN A 251 12.51 23.38 8.08
N TYR A 252 12.58 22.10 8.50
CA TYR A 252 13.77 21.51 9.11
C TYR A 252 14.99 21.62 8.17
N TYR A 253 14.80 21.45 6.87
CA TYR A 253 15.88 21.59 5.90
C TYR A 253 16.38 23.04 5.81
N ARG A 254 15.49 24.01 5.90
CA ARG A 254 15.88 25.42 5.91
C ARG A 254 16.62 25.80 7.19
N ASP A 255 16.13 25.33 8.34
CA ASP A 255 16.61 25.81 9.64
C ASP A 255 17.88 25.06 10.08
N GLU A 256 18.03 23.79 9.73
CA GLU A 256 19.14 22.93 10.20
C GLU A 256 20.11 22.54 9.07
N VAL A 257 19.60 22.23 7.86
CA VAL A 257 20.42 21.70 6.78
C VAL A 257 21.09 22.82 6.00
N LEU A 258 20.38 23.90 5.69
CA LEU A 258 20.91 25.02 4.92
C LEU A 258 22.13 25.70 5.57
N PRO A 259 22.15 26.00 6.88
CA PRO A 259 23.32 26.58 7.50
C PRO A 259 24.57 25.71 7.32
N LYS A 260 24.41 24.39 7.47
CA LYS A 260 25.52 23.44 7.29
C LYS A 260 25.95 23.34 5.82
N LEU A 261 25.01 23.40 4.89
CA LEU A 261 25.32 23.44 3.46
C LEU A 261 26.13 24.70 3.07
N LEU A 262 25.77 25.86 3.63
CA LEU A 262 26.48 27.12 3.39
C LEU A 262 27.91 27.08 3.96
N GLU A 263 28.12 26.41 5.08
CA GLU A 263 29.44 26.23 5.71
C GLU A 263 30.30 25.24 4.92
N GLU A 264 29.81 24.04 4.67
CA GLU A 264 30.58 22.94 4.07
C GLU A 264 30.66 23.00 2.54
N LYS A 265 29.73 23.72 1.89
CA LYS A 265 29.54 23.78 0.43
C LYS A 265 29.12 22.45 -0.23
N ILE A 266 29.21 21.35 0.47
CA ILE A 266 28.69 20.05 0.05
C ILE A 266 28.23 19.27 1.28
N ILE A 267 27.07 18.64 1.16
CA ILE A 267 26.56 17.72 2.19
C ILE A 267 26.10 16.42 1.55
N ARG A 268 26.26 15.33 2.29
CA ARG A 268 25.72 14.03 1.98
C ARG A 268 24.52 13.74 2.87
N ILE A 269 23.46 13.15 2.34
CA ILE A 269 22.31 12.67 3.12
C ILE A 269 22.08 11.20 2.80
N SER A 270 22.48 10.34 3.72
CA SER A 270 22.36 8.89 3.57
C SER A 270 21.91 8.23 4.88
N PRO A 271 20.86 7.40 4.87
CA PRO A 271 19.91 7.16 3.79
C PRO A 271 18.94 8.33 3.59
N PHE A 272 18.47 8.55 2.36
CA PHE A 272 17.55 9.64 2.06
C PHE A 272 16.07 9.20 1.89
N ALA A 273 15.78 7.93 1.72
CA ALA A 273 14.43 7.43 1.57
C ALA A 273 13.51 7.89 2.72
N ASN A 274 12.34 8.43 2.39
CA ASN A 274 11.35 8.94 3.35
C ASN A 274 11.84 10.08 4.26
N ARG A 275 12.82 10.88 3.83
CA ARG A 275 13.38 11.95 4.67
C ARG A 275 12.67 13.30 4.52
N LEU A 276 11.71 13.42 3.61
CA LEU A 276 10.87 14.60 3.48
C LEU A 276 9.40 14.25 3.69
N SER A 277 8.68 15.05 4.49
CA SER A 277 7.26 14.91 4.75
C SER A 277 6.42 15.00 3.46
N PHE A 278 5.29 14.29 3.43
CA PHE A 278 4.29 14.45 2.36
C PHE A 278 3.61 15.82 2.43
N ASP A 279 3.39 16.31 3.65
CA ASP A 279 2.82 17.63 3.88
C ASP A 279 3.92 18.69 3.68
N ALA A 280 3.97 19.25 2.48
CA ALA A 280 4.93 20.25 2.07
C ALA A 280 4.23 21.38 1.32
N PRO A 281 4.77 22.63 1.37
CA PRO A 281 4.21 23.76 0.67
C PRO A 281 4.01 23.50 -0.85
N PRO A 282 3.05 24.19 -1.49
CA PRO A 282 2.75 24.00 -2.91
C PRO A 282 3.97 24.12 -3.84
N ALA A 283 4.91 24.99 -3.53
CA ALA A 283 6.14 25.15 -4.31
C ALA A 283 7.01 23.88 -4.31
N VAL A 284 7.16 23.24 -3.13
CA VAL A 284 7.89 21.98 -2.97
C VAL A 284 7.15 20.82 -3.65
N GLN A 285 5.82 20.79 -3.55
CA GLN A 285 5.00 19.77 -4.24
C GLN A 285 5.08 19.90 -5.75
N ARG A 286 5.15 21.13 -6.29
CA ARG A 286 5.37 21.35 -7.73
C ARG A 286 6.69 20.78 -8.20
N LEU A 287 7.78 20.97 -7.45
CA LEU A 287 9.08 20.38 -7.79
C LEU A 287 9.06 18.84 -7.76
N ARG A 288 8.39 18.24 -6.77
CA ARG A 288 8.16 16.80 -6.77
C ARG A 288 7.38 16.33 -8.00
N CYS A 289 6.33 17.06 -8.37
CA CYS A 289 5.51 16.78 -9.53
C CYS A 289 6.35 16.88 -10.82
N LEU A 290 7.11 17.94 -10.98
CA LEU A 290 8.02 18.13 -12.12
C LEU A 290 9.02 16.98 -12.23
N ALA A 291 9.69 16.63 -11.13
CA ALA A 291 10.64 15.53 -11.11
C ALA A 291 9.98 14.19 -11.48
N ASN A 292 8.79 13.89 -10.94
CA ASN A 292 8.15 12.59 -11.13
C ASN A 292 7.51 12.40 -12.51
N TYR A 293 6.90 13.44 -13.05
CA TYR A 293 6.06 13.33 -14.24
C TYR A 293 6.67 13.91 -15.50
N GLU A 294 7.70 14.76 -15.37
CA GLU A 294 8.38 15.37 -16.51
C GLU A 294 9.83 14.90 -16.60
N ALA A 295 10.63 15.13 -15.55
CA ALA A 295 12.06 14.92 -15.62
C ALA A 295 12.47 13.43 -15.61
N LEU A 296 11.77 12.57 -14.85
CA LEU A 296 12.07 11.14 -14.82
C LEU A 296 11.48 10.42 -16.03
N ARG A 297 12.23 10.40 -17.10
CA ARG A 297 11.98 9.58 -18.30
C ARG A 297 12.81 8.30 -18.21
N PHE A 298 12.23 7.15 -18.56
CA PHE A 298 13.01 5.92 -18.66
C PHE A 298 14.05 5.99 -19.79
N SER A 299 15.13 5.22 -19.63
CA SER A 299 16.15 5.11 -20.68
C SER A 299 15.55 4.59 -21.99
N SER A 300 16.17 4.94 -23.10
CA SER A 300 15.70 4.57 -24.45
C SER A 300 15.52 3.06 -24.63
N THR A 301 16.39 2.27 -24.03
CA THR A 301 16.32 0.79 -24.07
C THR A 301 15.06 0.26 -23.38
N ILE A 302 14.73 0.78 -22.20
CA ILE A 302 13.50 0.40 -21.47
C ILE A 302 12.25 0.86 -22.22
N LEU A 303 12.27 2.08 -22.76
CA LEU A 303 11.14 2.60 -23.55
C LEU A 303 10.89 1.75 -24.79
N SER A 304 11.93 1.40 -25.54
CA SER A 304 11.81 0.59 -26.75
C SER A 304 11.22 -0.80 -26.47
N LEU A 305 11.64 -1.45 -25.39
CA LEU A 305 11.02 -2.71 -24.97
C LEU A 305 9.55 -2.50 -24.56
N GLY A 306 9.27 -1.45 -23.81
CA GLY A 306 7.92 -1.08 -23.40
C GLY A 306 6.99 -0.87 -24.60
N GLU A 307 7.43 -0.11 -25.60
CA GLU A 307 6.68 0.14 -26.84
C GLU A 307 6.43 -1.16 -27.62
N THR A 308 7.42 -2.05 -27.70
CA THR A 308 7.29 -3.37 -28.31
C THR A 308 6.20 -4.21 -27.61
N LEU A 309 6.21 -4.25 -26.25
CA LEU A 309 5.20 -4.97 -25.50
C LEU A 309 3.80 -4.39 -25.69
N VAL A 310 3.69 -3.04 -25.70
CA VAL A 310 2.42 -2.35 -25.97
C VAL A 310 1.90 -2.65 -27.39
N ALA A 311 2.78 -2.63 -28.39
CA ALA A 311 2.41 -2.96 -29.77
C ALA A 311 1.89 -4.40 -29.88
N ARG A 312 2.55 -5.36 -29.24
CA ARG A 312 2.14 -6.77 -29.18
C ARG A 312 0.79 -6.94 -28.47
N MET A 313 0.59 -6.26 -27.33
CA MET A 313 -0.71 -6.26 -26.64
C MET A 313 -1.83 -5.68 -27.50
N LYS A 314 -1.60 -4.55 -28.17
CA LYS A 314 -2.58 -3.94 -29.07
C LYS A 314 -2.92 -4.87 -30.24
N LYS A 315 -1.94 -5.60 -30.77
CA LYS A 315 -2.16 -6.59 -31.85
C LYS A 315 -3.02 -7.76 -31.36
N LEU A 316 -2.74 -8.30 -30.17
CA LEU A 316 -3.54 -9.39 -29.59
C LEU A 316 -4.97 -8.94 -29.30
N SER A 317 -5.17 -7.73 -28.82
CA SER A 317 -6.49 -7.18 -28.49
C SER A 317 -7.16 -6.45 -29.66
N ALA A 318 -6.76 -6.72 -30.91
CA ALA A 318 -7.30 -6.05 -32.10
C ALA A 318 -8.83 -6.18 -32.22
N ASN A 319 -9.41 -7.32 -31.81
CA ASN A 319 -10.85 -7.58 -31.77
C ASN A 319 -11.61 -6.66 -30.78
N THR A 320 -10.92 -6.08 -29.80
CA THR A 320 -11.47 -5.06 -28.88
C THR A 320 -10.96 -3.65 -29.19
N GLY A 321 -10.55 -3.41 -30.44
CA GLY A 321 -10.00 -2.13 -30.88
C GLY A 321 -8.63 -1.81 -30.31
N GLY A 322 -7.81 -2.82 -29.99
CA GLY A 322 -6.48 -2.67 -29.41
C GLY A 322 -6.48 -2.27 -27.93
N LYS A 323 -7.63 -2.42 -27.25
CA LYS A 323 -7.78 -2.06 -25.84
C LYS A 323 -7.52 -3.26 -24.93
N TYR A 324 -6.79 -3.01 -23.86
CA TYR A 324 -6.49 -4.00 -22.83
C TYR A 324 -6.36 -3.33 -21.45
N VAL A 325 -6.39 -4.11 -20.40
CA VAL A 325 -6.20 -3.66 -19.02
C VAL A 325 -4.80 -4.04 -18.56
N SER A 326 -4.07 -3.13 -17.96
CA SER A 326 -2.80 -3.43 -17.28
C SER A 326 -3.02 -3.53 -15.80
N VAL A 327 -2.56 -4.62 -15.20
CA VAL A 327 -2.66 -4.89 -13.76
C VAL A 327 -1.27 -5.06 -13.18
N HIS A 328 -0.93 -4.26 -12.18
CA HIS A 328 0.23 -4.51 -11.33
C HIS A 328 -0.22 -5.30 -10.10
N LEU A 329 0.11 -6.58 -10.08
CA LEU A 329 -0.24 -7.47 -8.97
C LEU A 329 0.98 -7.69 -8.08
N ARG A 330 0.93 -7.12 -6.89
CA ARG A 330 2.00 -7.22 -5.90
C ARG A 330 1.72 -8.36 -4.91
N PHE A 331 1.79 -9.60 -5.42
CA PHE A 331 1.53 -10.82 -4.66
C PHE A 331 2.71 -11.79 -4.73
N GLU A 332 3.93 -11.29 -4.67
CA GLU A 332 5.16 -12.07 -4.60
C GLU A 332 5.45 -12.51 -3.16
N GLU A 333 6.23 -13.57 -3.01
CA GLU A 333 6.57 -14.18 -1.71
C GLU A 333 7.08 -13.15 -0.70
N ASP A 334 7.96 -12.25 -1.12
CA ASP A 334 8.54 -11.21 -0.27
C ASP A 334 7.48 -10.27 0.30
N MET A 335 6.51 -9.83 -0.52
CA MET A 335 5.48 -8.92 -0.06
C MET A 335 4.39 -9.61 0.73
N VAL A 336 4.00 -10.83 0.36
CA VAL A 336 3.11 -11.66 1.16
C VAL A 336 3.70 -11.85 2.56
N ALA A 337 4.97 -12.23 2.64
CA ALA A 337 5.69 -12.39 3.89
C ALA A 337 5.81 -11.09 4.69
N PHE A 338 6.25 -10.00 4.05
CA PHE A 338 6.44 -8.68 4.68
C PHE A 338 5.14 -8.10 5.24
N SER A 339 4.02 -8.33 4.57
CA SER A 339 2.70 -7.84 4.99
C SER A 339 2.26 -8.40 6.34
N CYS A 340 2.77 -9.58 6.73
CA CYS A 340 2.30 -10.35 7.88
C CYS A 340 0.81 -10.70 7.82
N CYS A 341 0.20 -10.67 6.64
CA CYS A 341 -1.17 -11.10 6.42
C CYS A 341 -1.25 -12.62 6.38
N VAL A 342 -2.44 -13.14 6.67
CA VAL A 342 -2.76 -14.57 6.56
C VAL A 342 -3.70 -14.74 5.37
N PHE A 343 -3.42 -15.74 4.56
CA PHE A 343 -4.20 -16.18 3.43
C PHE A 343 -4.70 -17.60 3.66
N ASP A 344 -5.19 -18.30 2.67
CA ASP A 344 -5.91 -19.57 2.88
C ASP A 344 -5.02 -20.81 2.73
N GLY A 345 -3.72 -20.67 2.82
CA GLY A 345 -2.73 -21.76 2.68
C GLY A 345 -2.48 -22.58 3.96
N GLY A 346 -3.16 -22.26 5.06
CA GLY A 346 -3.07 -23.02 6.32
C GLY A 346 -1.74 -22.87 7.07
N GLU A 347 -1.35 -23.94 7.79
CA GLU A 347 -0.11 -23.92 8.60
C GLU A 347 1.14 -23.91 7.74
N GLN A 348 1.11 -24.55 6.57
CA GLN A 348 2.25 -24.54 5.65
C GLN A 348 2.55 -23.12 5.18
N GLU A 349 1.54 -22.34 4.78
CA GLU A 349 1.71 -20.93 4.41
C GLU A 349 2.32 -20.12 5.54
N LYS A 350 1.86 -20.33 6.77
CA LYS A 350 2.38 -19.59 7.93
C LYS A 350 3.88 -19.86 8.14
N GLU A 351 4.30 -21.11 8.01
CA GLU A 351 5.71 -21.47 8.16
C GLU A 351 6.55 -20.95 6.98
N ASP A 352 6.06 -21.07 5.74
CA ASP A 352 6.73 -20.52 4.55
C ASP A 352 6.93 -19.00 4.69
N MET A 353 5.89 -18.29 5.11
CA MET A 353 5.96 -16.83 5.32
C MET A 353 6.87 -16.45 6.48
N LYS A 354 6.92 -17.24 7.53
CA LYS A 354 7.87 -17.05 8.63
C LYS A 354 9.31 -17.21 8.14
N ASN A 355 9.58 -18.25 7.39
CA ASN A 355 10.89 -18.53 6.82
C ASN A 355 11.31 -17.44 5.80
N ALA A 356 10.38 -16.99 4.95
CA ALA A 356 10.62 -15.90 4.03
C ALA A 356 10.94 -14.58 4.76
N ARG A 357 10.24 -14.28 5.87
CA ARG A 357 10.55 -13.11 6.71
C ARG A 357 11.93 -13.20 7.34
N GLU A 358 12.32 -14.37 7.83
CA GLU A 358 13.63 -14.54 8.45
C GLU A 358 14.76 -14.44 7.43
N ARG A 359 14.57 -14.96 6.20
CA ARG A 359 15.52 -14.78 5.09
C ARG A 359 15.68 -13.32 4.67
N GLY A 360 14.55 -12.62 4.48
CA GLY A 360 14.57 -11.27 3.91
C GLY A 360 14.81 -10.15 4.94
N TRP A 361 14.41 -10.35 6.19
CA TRP A 361 14.42 -9.30 7.22
C TRP A 361 14.75 -9.86 8.59
N LYS A 362 15.89 -10.55 8.70
CA LYS A 362 16.36 -11.21 9.92
C LYS A 362 16.16 -10.36 11.17
N GLY A 363 15.49 -10.91 12.17
CA GLY A 363 15.24 -10.27 13.45
C GLY A 363 14.24 -9.10 13.45
N LYS A 364 13.75 -8.64 12.29
CA LYS A 364 12.79 -7.53 12.21
C LYS A 364 11.41 -7.88 12.75
N PHE A 365 10.97 -9.11 12.52
CA PHE A 365 9.62 -9.58 12.85
C PHE A 365 9.57 -10.39 14.14
N THR A 366 10.71 -10.76 14.73
CA THR A 366 10.85 -11.62 15.91
C THR A 366 11.21 -10.83 17.19
N LYS A 367 11.14 -9.49 17.14
CA LYS A 367 11.37 -8.65 18.34
C LYS A 367 10.32 -8.95 19.41
N PRO A 368 10.70 -9.05 20.70
CA PRO A 368 9.78 -9.42 21.79
C PRO A 368 8.54 -8.54 21.88
N ASP A 369 8.68 -7.24 21.57
CA ASP A 369 7.60 -6.25 21.70
C ASP A 369 6.70 -6.19 20.47
N ARG A 370 7.03 -6.96 19.42
CA ARG A 370 6.30 -6.89 18.16
C ARG A 370 5.13 -7.85 18.11
N VAL A 371 3.93 -7.35 18.33
CA VAL A 371 2.70 -8.10 18.14
C VAL A 371 2.18 -7.94 16.71
N ILE A 372 2.16 -9.04 15.95
CA ILE A 372 1.58 -9.10 14.60
C ILE A 372 0.10 -9.41 14.74
N ARG A 373 -0.75 -8.55 14.17
CA ARG A 373 -2.22 -8.70 14.16
C ARG A 373 -2.73 -8.75 12.72
N PRO A 374 -2.74 -9.92 12.05
CA PRO A 374 -3.10 -10.05 10.64
C PRO A 374 -4.48 -9.48 10.30
N GLY A 375 -5.48 -9.70 11.17
CA GLY A 375 -6.84 -9.18 10.97
C GLY A 375 -6.88 -7.64 10.94
N ALA A 376 -6.14 -6.97 11.83
CA ALA A 376 -6.08 -5.51 11.84
C ALA A 376 -5.35 -4.98 10.59
N ILE A 377 -4.31 -5.68 10.12
CA ILE A 377 -3.58 -5.32 8.90
C ILE A 377 -4.52 -5.42 7.69
N ARG A 378 -5.34 -6.47 7.61
CA ARG A 378 -6.33 -6.68 6.54
C ARG A 378 -7.40 -5.59 6.55
N ILE A 379 -7.99 -5.28 7.70
CA ILE A 379 -9.00 -4.23 7.85
C ILE A 379 -8.45 -2.86 7.43
N ASN A 380 -7.18 -2.59 7.71
CA ASN A 380 -6.50 -1.35 7.31
C ASN A 380 -6.07 -1.32 5.83
N GLY A 381 -6.47 -2.29 5.01
CA GLY A 381 -6.16 -2.34 3.58
C GLY A 381 -4.67 -2.54 3.26
N LYS A 382 -3.88 -3.07 4.19
CA LYS A 382 -2.41 -3.23 4.03
C LYS A 382 -1.99 -4.63 3.58
N CYS A 383 -2.93 -5.52 3.33
CA CYS A 383 -2.64 -6.84 2.76
C CYS A 383 -2.57 -6.76 1.24
N PRO A 384 -1.59 -7.43 0.61
CA PRO A 384 -1.61 -7.66 -0.83
C PRO A 384 -2.93 -8.31 -1.26
N LEU A 385 -3.49 -7.86 -2.37
CA LEU A 385 -4.65 -8.51 -2.97
C LEU A 385 -4.23 -9.83 -3.62
N THR A 386 -5.03 -10.86 -3.42
CA THR A 386 -4.84 -12.13 -4.12
C THR A 386 -5.26 -12.02 -5.58
N PRO A 387 -4.77 -12.90 -6.48
CA PRO A 387 -5.27 -12.96 -7.86
C PRO A 387 -6.78 -13.10 -7.95
N LEU A 388 -7.40 -13.90 -7.08
CA LEU A 388 -8.87 -14.04 -7.00
C LEU A 388 -9.55 -12.71 -6.65
N GLU A 389 -9.08 -12.01 -5.62
CA GLU A 389 -9.63 -10.70 -5.23
C GLU A 389 -9.55 -9.69 -6.40
N VAL A 390 -8.42 -9.65 -7.11
CA VAL A 390 -8.25 -8.78 -8.27
C VAL A 390 -9.20 -9.17 -9.41
N GLY A 391 -9.33 -10.46 -9.69
CA GLY A 391 -10.27 -10.96 -10.70
C GLY A 391 -11.72 -10.55 -10.41
N LEU A 392 -12.17 -10.73 -9.17
CA LEU A 392 -13.52 -10.35 -8.74
C LEU A 392 -13.73 -8.82 -8.80
N MET A 393 -12.71 -8.04 -8.45
CA MET A 393 -12.78 -6.58 -8.57
C MET A 393 -12.91 -6.15 -10.03
N LEU A 394 -12.13 -6.74 -10.94
CA LEU A 394 -12.22 -6.45 -12.38
C LEU A 394 -13.59 -6.83 -12.94
N ARG A 395 -14.12 -8.00 -12.55
CA ARG A 395 -15.48 -8.40 -12.94
C ARG A 395 -16.54 -7.43 -12.39
N GLY A 396 -16.41 -7.01 -11.14
CA GLY A 396 -17.29 -6.00 -10.53
C GLY A 396 -17.21 -4.62 -11.19
N MET A 397 -16.11 -4.29 -11.86
CA MET A 397 -15.97 -3.10 -12.69
C MET A 397 -16.52 -3.27 -14.12
N GLY A 398 -17.07 -4.44 -14.46
CA GLY A 398 -17.67 -4.72 -15.74
C GLY A 398 -16.73 -5.33 -16.80
N PHE A 399 -15.50 -5.73 -16.44
CA PHE A 399 -14.60 -6.38 -17.38
C PHE A 399 -15.01 -7.84 -17.61
N GLY A 400 -15.28 -8.22 -18.86
CA GLY A 400 -15.69 -9.56 -19.28
C GLY A 400 -14.52 -10.53 -19.46
N ASN A 401 -14.85 -11.79 -19.74
CA ASN A 401 -13.87 -12.85 -19.99
C ASN A 401 -13.08 -12.64 -21.31
N ASN A 402 -13.61 -11.85 -22.23
CA ASN A 402 -12.95 -11.46 -23.47
C ASN A 402 -11.92 -10.33 -23.29
N THR A 403 -11.79 -9.77 -22.08
CA THR A 403 -10.84 -8.71 -21.78
C THR A 403 -9.40 -9.23 -21.84
N TYR A 404 -8.56 -8.52 -22.59
CA TYR A 404 -7.12 -8.74 -22.55
C TYR A 404 -6.50 -8.06 -21.34
N ILE A 405 -5.68 -8.79 -20.58
CA ILE A 405 -4.99 -8.25 -19.41
C ILE A 405 -3.48 -8.39 -19.60
N PHE A 406 -2.75 -7.30 -19.41
CA PHE A 406 -1.32 -7.34 -19.22
C PHE A 406 -1.01 -7.39 -17.72
N LEU A 407 -0.46 -8.51 -17.26
CA LEU A 407 -0.07 -8.67 -15.86
C LEU A 407 1.40 -8.25 -15.67
N ALA A 408 1.59 -7.12 -15.01
CA ALA A 408 2.89 -6.65 -14.55
C ALA A 408 3.12 -7.15 -13.11
N SER A 409 3.92 -8.18 -12.97
CA SER A 409 4.26 -8.78 -11.69
C SER A 409 5.61 -9.49 -11.76
N GLY A 410 6.25 -9.67 -10.61
CA GLY A 410 7.30 -10.65 -10.44
C GLY A 410 6.73 -12.07 -10.37
N LYS A 411 7.45 -12.98 -9.70
CA LYS A 411 6.98 -14.35 -9.49
C LYS A 411 5.88 -14.36 -8.44
N ILE A 412 4.65 -14.60 -8.86
CA ILE A 412 3.48 -14.71 -7.97
C ILE A 412 3.69 -15.86 -6.97
N TYR A 413 3.38 -15.60 -5.71
CA TYR A 413 3.44 -16.60 -4.64
C TYR A 413 2.43 -17.71 -4.90
N ASN A 414 2.92 -18.96 -4.90
CA ASN A 414 2.12 -20.16 -5.14
C ASN A 414 1.24 -20.05 -6.40
N ALA A 415 1.85 -19.60 -7.52
CA ALA A 415 1.14 -19.22 -8.74
C ALA A 415 0.24 -20.33 -9.30
N GLU A 416 0.67 -21.59 -9.23
CA GLU A 416 -0.10 -22.74 -9.73
C GLU A 416 -1.51 -22.81 -9.10
N LYS A 417 -1.59 -22.52 -7.80
CA LYS A 417 -2.86 -22.54 -7.07
C LYS A 417 -3.58 -21.20 -7.11
N THR A 418 -2.84 -20.11 -6.91
CA THR A 418 -3.45 -18.79 -6.68
C THR A 418 -3.89 -18.10 -7.97
N MET A 419 -3.25 -18.39 -9.11
CA MET A 419 -3.58 -17.78 -10.39
C MET A 419 -4.77 -18.43 -11.10
N ALA A 420 -5.08 -19.69 -10.82
CA ALA A 420 -6.15 -20.41 -11.52
C ALA A 420 -7.48 -19.66 -11.57
N PRO A 421 -8.01 -19.09 -10.46
CA PRO A 421 -9.28 -18.35 -10.52
C PRO A 421 -9.22 -17.08 -11.38
N LEU A 422 -8.08 -16.40 -11.41
CA LEU A 422 -7.91 -15.21 -12.25
C LEU A 422 -7.85 -15.61 -13.73
N LEU A 423 -7.16 -16.67 -14.07
CA LEU A 423 -7.07 -17.19 -15.44
C LEU A 423 -8.42 -17.73 -15.95
N ASP A 424 -9.20 -18.38 -15.08
CA ASP A 424 -10.56 -18.80 -15.40
C ASP A 424 -11.48 -17.61 -15.76
N MET A 425 -11.36 -16.51 -15.01
CA MET A 425 -12.14 -15.30 -15.27
C MET A 425 -11.63 -14.51 -16.48
N PHE A 426 -10.33 -14.55 -16.75
CA PHE A 426 -9.67 -13.78 -17.80
C PHE A 426 -8.65 -14.62 -18.57
N PRO A 427 -9.08 -15.49 -19.48
CA PRO A 427 -8.19 -16.40 -20.20
C PRO A 427 -7.20 -15.68 -21.13
N ASN A 428 -7.48 -14.42 -21.50
CA ASN A 428 -6.62 -13.60 -22.36
C ASN A 428 -5.53 -12.82 -21.58
N LEU A 429 -5.16 -13.30 -20.36
CA LEU A 429 -4.11 -12.70 -19.57
C LEU A 429 -2.74 -12.97 -20.23
N GLN A 430 -1.92 -11.94 -20.33
CA GLN A 430 -0.57 -11.96 -20.88
C GLN A 430 0.44 -11.43 -19.88
N THR A 431 1.64 -11.96 -19.91
CA THR A 431 2.79 -11.49 -19.12
C THR A 431 3.92 -11.03 -20.05
N LYS A 432 4.92 -10.34 -19.52
CA LYS A 432 6.10 -9.95 -20.31
C LYS A 432 6.82 -11.16 -20.93
N GLN A 433 6.84 -12.30 -20.23
CA GLN A 433 7.47 -13.52 -20.70
C GLN A 433 6.70 -14.21 -21.85
N MET A 434 5.38 -13.96 -21.95
CA MET A 434 4.57 -14.45 -23.07
C MET A 434 4.66 -13.51 -24.29
N LEU A 435 4.95 -12.23 -24.04
CA LEU A 435 4.99 -11.20 -25.08
C LEU A 435 6.38 -10.97 -25.66
N ALA A 436 7.45 -11.29 -24.93
CA ALA A 436 8.82 -11.06 -25.37
C ALA A 436 9.65 -12.35 -25.27
N SER A 437 10.63 -12.48 -26.17
CA SER A 437 11.57 -13.59 -26.13
C SER A 437 12.55 -13.48 -24.95
N GLU A 438 13.26 -14.57 -24.65
CA GLU A 438 14.28 -14.56 -23.60
C GLU A 438 15.44 -13.63 -23.94
N GLU A 439 15.80 -13.52 -25.20
CA GLU A 439 16.87 -12.64 -25.70
C GLU A 439 16.47 -11.15 -25.54
N GLU A 440 15.20 -10.82 -25.81
CA GLU A 440 14.68 -9.46 -25.61
C GLU A 440 14.64 -9.07 -24.12
N LEU A 441 14.42 -10.02 -23.24
CA LEU A 441 14.35 -9.80 -21.80
C LEU A 441 15.71 -9.90 -21.08
N ALA A 442 16.72 -10.53 -21.72
CA ALA A 442 18.01 -10.81 -21.08
C ALA A 442 18.71 -9.55 -20.53
N PRO A 443 18.71 -8.39 -21.22
CA PRO A 443 19.34 -7.18 -20.71
C PRO A 443 18.70 -6.61 -19.44
N TYR A 444 17.50 -7.09 -19.07
CA TYR A 444 16.68 -6.56 -17.95
C TYR A 444 16.45 -7.60 -16.84
N LYS A 445 17.24 -8.69 -16.82
CA LYS A 445 17.20 -9.76 -15.79
C LYS A 445 18.02 -9.43 -14.57
#